data_9509411b90cb5e45b43c565935d0aa1e
#
_entry.id   9509411b90cb5e45b43c565935d0aa1e
#
_cell.length_a   1.000
_cell.length_b   1.000
_cell.length_c   1.000
_cell.angle_alpha   90.00
_cell.angle_beta   90.00
_cell.angle_gamma   90.00
#
_symmetry.space_group_name_H-M   'P 1'
#
loop_
_entity.id
_entity.type
_entity.pdbx_description
1 polymer ?
#
loop_
_entity_poly.entity_id
_entity_poly.type
_entity_poly.pdbx_seq_one_letter_code
_entity_poly.pdbx_strand_id
1 'polypeptide(L)'
;MPGRYENALRGRSPSSRHPDLGWTAGAYVCHVGDNFRIWGERLVGFSSEGGGRLARYDVDLLAQARVYESVPVNGSLWSLRSAVEDWLAAVEIATEAGVILDHPDRGPQTVTDVVRTNAHDAFHHEWDIRRSFPDA
;
A
#
# COMPACT_ATOMS: atom_id res chain seq x y z
N MET A 1 -0.09 11.53 3.37
CA MET A 1 -0.10 10.59 2.23
C MET A 1 -1.47 10.41 1.59
N PRO A 2 -2.55 10.04 2.30
CA PRO A 2 -3.87 9.91 1.67
C PRO A 2 -4.34 11.15 0.91
N GLY A 3 -4.10 12.35 1.44
CA GLY A 3 -4.45 13.60 0.78
C GLY A 3 -3.79 13.81 -0.59
N ARG A 4 -2.61 13.23 -0.80
CA ARG A 4 -1.94 13.28 -2.12
C ARG A 4 -2.71 12.47 -3.16
N TYR A 5 -3.26 11.33 -2.77
CA TYR A 5 -4.10 10.49 -3.63
C TYR A 5 -5.43 11.18 -3.95
N GLU A 6 -6.07 11.77 -2.94
CA GLU A 6 -7.29 12.54 -3.14
C GLU A 6 -7.06 13.68 -4.13
N ASN A 7 -5.96 14.41 -3.99
CA ASN A 7 -5.60 15.49 -4.90
C ASN A 7 -5.30 14.99 -6.32
N ALA A 8 -4.60 13.86 -6.45
CA ALA A 8 -4.29 13.29 -7.74
C ALA A 8 -5.54 12.88 -8.53
N LEU A 9 -6.58 12.45 -7.82
CA LEU A 9 -7.83 11.96 -8.41
C LEU A 9 -8.92 13.02 -8.54
N ARG A 10 -8.72 14.20 -7.95
CA ARG A 10 -9.78 15.23 -7.90
C ARG A 10 -10.24 15.64 -9.30
N GLY A 11 -11.55 15.48 -9.55
CA GLY A 11 -12.16 15.81 -10.82
C GLY A 11 -11.77 14.93 -12.00
N ARG A 12 -11.19 13.76 -11.72
CA ARG A 12 -10.68 12.84 -12.73
C ARG A 12 -11.35 11.47 -12.65
N SER A 13 -11.38 10.76 -13.77
CA SER A 13 -11.99 9.43 -13.81
C SER A 13 -11.06 8.37 -13.18
N PRO A 14 -11.51 7.64 -12.16
CA PRO A 14 -10.72 6.56 -11.55
C PRO A 14 -10.51 5.38 -12.51
N SER A 15 -11.28 5.27 -13.59
CA SER A 15 -11.12 4.22 -14.59
C SER A 15 -10.07 4.56 -15.66
N SER A 16 -9.46 5.74 -15.60
CA SER A 16 -8.34 6.11 -16.49
C SER A 16 -7.13 5.22 -16.20
N ARG A 17 -6.41 4.87 -17.28
CA ARG A 17 -5.23 4.02 -17.22
C ARG A 17 -4.19 4.49 -18.22
N HIS A 18 -2.94 4.55 -17.77
CA HIS A 18 -1.82 4.77 -18.68
C HIS A 18 -1.60 3.51 -19.54
N PRO A 19 -1.30 3.65 -20.86
CA PRO A 19 -1.09 2.48 -21.74
C PRO A 19 -0.05 1.47 -21.26
N ASP A 20 0.97 1.95 -20.54
CA ASP A 20 2.07 1.11 -20.05
C ASP A 20 1.80 0.51 -18.65
N LEU A 21 0.66 0.82 -18.04
CA LEU A 21 0.30 0.34 -16.70
C LEU A 21 -0.76 -0.76 -16.75
N GLY A 22 -0.64 -1.72 -15.82
CA GLY A 22 -1.55 -2.84 -15.73
C GLY A 22 -2.90 -2.52 -15.09
N TRP A 23 -2.97 -1.44 -14.30
CA TRP A 23 -4.16 -1.10 -13.52
C TRP A 23 -4.67 0.31 -13.81
N THR A 24 -5.96 0.53 -13.52
CA THR A 24 -6.57 1.87 -13.54
C THR A 24 -6.07 2.70 -12.35
N ALA A 25 -6.26 4.02 -12.43
CA ALA A 25 -5.92 4.92 -11.32
C ALA A 25 -6.60 4.51 -10.01
N GLY A 26 -7.90 4.15 -10.07
CA GLY A 26 -8.63 3.68 -8.89
C GLY A 26 -8.12 2.35 -8.34
N ALA A 27 -7.70 1.43 -9.21
CA ALA A 27 -7.12 0.15 -8.80
C ALA A 27 -5.80 0.34 -8.04
N TYR A 28 -4.98 1.32 -8.40
CA TYR A 28 -3.77 1.65 -7.64
C TYR A 28 -4.08 2.12 -6.23
N VAL A 29 -5.15 2.87 -6.01
CA VAL A 29 -5.58 3.25 -4.66
C VAL A 29 -5.90 2.02 -3.82
N CYS A 30 -6.62 1.05 -4.39
CA CYS A 30 -6.91 -0.22 -3.72
C CYS A 30 -5.62 -0.96 -3.35
N HIS A 31 -4.68 -1.05 -4.29
CA HIS A 31 -3.40 -1.73 -4.08
C HIS A 31 -2.62 -1.10 -2.93
N VAL A 32 -2.47 0.20 -2.92
CA VAL A 32 -1.71 0.89 -1.88
C VAL A 32 -2.36 0.74 -0.51
N GLY A 33 -3.69 0.83 -0.44
CA GLY A 33 -4.44 0.59 0.79
C GLY A 33 -4.24 -0.84 1.31
N ASP A 34 -4.35 -1.83 0.45
CA ASP A 34 -4.12 -3.23 0.80
C ASP A 34 -2.68 -3.48 1.25
N ASN A 35 -1.71 -2.85 0.58
CA ASN A 35 -0.30 -2.99 0.95
C ASN A 35 -0.03 -2.43 2.35
N PHE A 36 -0.53 -1.25 2.69
CA PHE A 36 -0.41 -0.70 4.04
C PHE A 36 -1.08 -1.59 5.09
N ARG A 37 -2.26 -2.13 4.80
CA ARG A 37 -2.96 -3.02 5.72
C ARG A 37 -2.18 -4.30 5.96
N ILE A 38 -1.70 -4.94 4.90
CA ILE A 38 -0.92 -6.18 4.99
C ILE A 38 0.35 -5.96 5.80
N TRP A 39 1.08 -4.87 5.54
CA TRP A 39 2.30 -4.57 6.29
C TRP A 39 2.02 -4.19 7.74
N GLY A 40 0.93 -3.49 8.02
CA GLY A 40 0.48 -3.22 9.38
C GLY A 40 0.20 -4.51 10.16
N GLU A 41 -0.51 -5.44 9.56
CA GLU A 41 -0.80 -6.76 10.14
C GLU A 41 0.49 -7.53 10.45
N ARG A 42 1.45 -7.52 9.53
CA ARG A 42 2.75 -8.17 9.72
C ARG A 42 3.54 -7.56 10.87
N LEU A 43 3.62 -6.24 10.91
CA LEU A 43 4.34 -5.52 11.97
C LEU A 43 3.75 -5.82 13.35
N VAL A 44 2.44 -5.75 13.50
CA VAL A 44 1.77 -6.06 14.77
C VAL A 44 1.88 -7.56 15.10
N GLY A 45 1.60 -8.40 14.10
CA GLY A 45 1.54 -9.85 14.31
C GLY A 45 2.87 -10.44 14.77
N PHE A 46 3.98 -9.96 14.25
CA PHE A 46 5.31 -10.43 14.65
C PHE A 46 5.90 -9.72 15.87
N SER A 47 5.28 -8.64 16.34
CA SER A 47 5.83 -7.86 17.46
C SER A 47 5.93 -8.65 18.75
N SER A 48 4.96 -9.52 19.03
CA SER A 48 4.98 -10.38 20.23
C SER A 48 6.06 -11.46 20.19
N GLU A 49 6.56 -11.77 19.00
CA GLU A 49 7.57 -12.83 18.77
C GLU A 49 8.96 -12.24 18.52
N GLY A 50 9.11 -10.91 18.52
CA GLY A 50 10.36 -10.22 18.21
C GLY A 50 10.72 -10.19 16.74
N GLY A 51 9.93 -10.79 15.88
CA GLY A 51 10.12 -10.90 14.45
C GLY A 51 9.64 -12.22 13.89
N GLY A 52 9.95 -12.49 12.64
CA GLY A 52 9.57 -13.71 11.97
C GLY A 52 9.85 -13.67 10.47
N ARG A 53 9.56 -14.78 9.80
CA ARG A 53 9.74 -14.92 8.36
C ARG A 53 8.47 -14.50 7.63
N LEU A 54 8.63 -13.63 6.64
CA LEU A 54 7.54 -13.15 5.78
C LEU A 54 7.29 -14.12 4.62
N ALA A 55 6.02 -14.27 4.27
CA ALA A 55 5.62 -14.87 3.00
C ALA A 55 5.34 -13.78 1.98
N ARG A 56 5.64 -14.05 0.71
CA ARG A 56 5.21 -13.19 -0.39
C ARG A 56 3.70 -13.28 -0.54
N TYR A 57 3.08 -12.21 -1.02
CA TYR A 57 1.72 -12.27 -1.53
C TYR A 57 1.70 -11.82 -3.00
N ASP A 58 0.80 -12.42 -3.77
CA ASP A 58 0.66 -12.12 -5.20
C ASP A 58 -0.30 -10.92 -5.34
N VAL A 59 0.24 -9.78 -5.76
CA VAL A 59 -0.53 -8.53 -5.89
C VAL A 59 -1.59 -8.63 -6.99
N ASP A 60 -1.33 -9.35 -8.06
CA ASP A 60 -2.27 -9.50 -9.16
C ASP A 60 -3.44 -10.43 -8.79
N LEU A 61 -3.16 -11.52 -8.10
CA LEU A 61 -4.22 -12.40 -7.57
C LEU A 61 -5.11 -11.66 -6.57
N LEU A 62 -4.53 -10.84 -5.71
CA LEU A 62 -5.30 -10.04 -4.76
C LEU A 62 -6.19 -9.01 -5.49
N ALA A 63 -5.65 -8.34 -6.50
CA ALA A 63 -6.38 -7.39 -7.32
C ALA A 63 -7.59 -8.06 -8.02
N GLN A 64 -7.39 -9.25 -8.54
CA GLN A 64 -8.45 -10.05 -9.18
C GLN A 64 -9.50 -10.50 -8.16
N ALA A 65 -9.07 -11.05 -7.03
CA ALA A 65 -9.97 -11.53 -5.99
C ALA A 65 -10.83 -10.43 -5.39
N ARG A 66 -10.27 -9.24 -5.21
CA ARG A 66 -11.00 -8.07 -4.70
C ARG A 66 -11.71 -7.27 -5.79
N VAL A 67 -11.50 -7.58 -7.04
CA VAL A 67 -12.08 -6.88 -8.19
C VAL A 67 -11.84 -5.37 -8.09
N TYR A 68 -10.60 -4.96 -8.03
CA TYR A 68 -10.20 -3.56 -7.81
C TYR A 68 -10.90 -2.56 -8.73
N GLU A 69 -11.12 -2.93 -9.98
CA GLU A 69 -11.75 -2.04 -10.97
C GLU A 69 -13.24 -1.81 -10.70
N SER A 70 -13.86 -2.62 -9.83
CA SER A 70 -15.26 -2.48 -9.43
C SER A 70 -15.43 -1.79 -8.07
N VAL A 71 -14.34 -1.48 -7.37
CA VAL A 71 -14.41 -0.79 -6.08
C VAL A 71 -14.65 0.71 -6.32
N PRO A 72 -15.69 1.30 -5.74
CA PRO A 72 -15.92 2.73 -5.83
C PRO A 72 -14.73 3.50 -5.23
N VAL A 73 -14.21 4.50 -5.95
CA VAL A 73 -12.97 5.20 -5.57
C VAL A 73 -13.06 5.88 -4.20
N ASN A 74 -14.22 6.41 -3.83
CA ASN A 74 -14.39 7.01 -2.50
C ASN A 74 -14.26 5.97 -1.38
N GLY A 75 -14.67 4.74 -1.65
CA GLY A 75 -14.48 3.61 -0.74
C GLY A 75 -13.02 3.22 -0.62
N SER A 76 -12.29 3.16 -1.73
CA SER A 76 -10.86 2.84 -1.71
C SER A 76 -10.02 3.94 -1.05
N LEU A 77 -10.37 5.21 -1.23
CA LEU A 77 -9.73 6.33 -0.54
C LEU A 77 -10.01 6.30 0.97
N TRP A 78 -11.23 5.98 1.36
CA TRP A 78 -11.58 5.79 2.77
C TRP A 78 -10.77 4.64 3.39
N SER A 79 -10.69 3.53 2.68
CA SER A 79 -9.92 2.36 3.11
C SER A 79 -8.43 2.64 3.22
N LEU A 80 -7.87 3.39 2.26
CA LEU A 80 -6.47 3.84 2.29
C LEU A 80 -6.18 4.68 3.53
N ARG A 81 -7.06 5.63 3.86
CA ARG A 81 -6.89 6.47 5.05
C ARG A 81 -6.84 5.64 6.32
N SER A 82 -7.79 4.71 6.48
CA SER A 82 -7.81 3.80 7.63
C SER A 82 -6.58 2.91 7.69
N ALA A 83 -6.15 2.38 6.55
CA ALA A 83 -4.97 1.52 6.48
C ALA A 83 -3.68 2.25 6.87
N VAL A 84 -3.53 3.51 6.47
CA VAL A 84 -2.36 4.33 6.84
C VAL A 84 -2.36 4.64 8.35
N GLU A 85 -3.51 4.97 8.93
CA GLU A 85 -3.62 5.20 10.37
C GLU A 85 -3.24 3.94 11.18
N ASP A 86 -3.77 2.79 10.79
CA ASP A 86 -3.44 1.51 11.42
C ASP A 86 -1.97 1.14 11.23
N TRP A 87 -1.42 1.39 10.05
CA TRP A 87 0.00 1.15 9.74
C TRP A 87 0.92 2.03 10.60
N LEU A 88 0.58 3.30 10.80
CA LEU A 88 1.35 4.19 11.68
C LEU A 88 1.38 3.67 13.12
N ALA A 89 0.24 3.22 13.64
CA ALA A 89 0.18 2.59 14.96
C ALA A 89 1.01 1.30 15.02
N ALA A 90 0.94 0.48 13.98
CA ALA A 90 1.72 -0.75 13.87
C ALA A 90 3.23 -0.50 13.85
N VAL A 91 3.67 0.56 13.16
CA VAL A 91 5.09 0.98 13.15
C VAL A 91 5.58 1.32 14.55
N GLU A 92 4.80 2.04 15.35
CA GLU A 92 5.15 2.37 16.74
C GLU A 92 5.29 1.10 17.59
N ILE A 93 4.31 0.20 17.51
CA ILE A 93 4.31 -1.08 18.23
C ILE A 93 5.56 -1.90 17.88
N ALA A 94 5.82 -2.05 16.60
CA ALA A 94 6.95 -2.84 16.11
C ALA A 94 8.31 -2.22 16.44
N THR A 95 8.40 -0.89 16.43
CA THR A 95 9.62 -0.17 16.80
C THR A 95 9.95 -0.42 18.28
N GLU A 96 8.98 -0.31 19.17
CA GLU A 96 9.16 -0.58 20.61
C GLU A 96 9.55 -2.05 20.87
N ALA A 97 8.99 -2.98 20.09
CA ALA A 97 9.31 -4.40 20.19
C ALA A 97 10.67 -4.78 19.57
N GLY A 98 11.30 -3.87 18.82
CA GLY A 98 12.57 -4.16 18.15
C GLY A 98 12.45 -5.24 17.07
N VAL A 99 11.33 -5.28 16.35
CA VAL A 99 11.02 -6.31 15.36
C VAL A 99 12.06 -6.34 14.23
N ILE A 100 12.51 -7.54 13.90
CA ILE A 100 13.27 -7.84 12.67
C ILE A 100 12.45 -8.84 11.86
N LEU A 101 12.13 -8.48 10.62
CA LEU A 101 11.35 -9.32 9.72
C LEU A 101 12.27 -9.91 8.64
N ASP A 102 12.19 -11.21 8.45
CA ASP A 102 12.99 -11.90 7.43
C ASP A 102 12.21 -11.94 6.12
N HIS A 103 12.60 -11.08 5.19
CA HIS A 103 11.98 -10.98 3.88
C HIS A 103 12.58 -12.00 2.92
N PRO A 104 11.77 -12.74 2.15
CA PRO A 104 12.25 -13.80 1.28
C PRO A 104 13.27 -13.34 0.21
N ASP A 105 13.19 -12.09 -0.21
CA ASP A 105 14.09 -11.54 -1.25
C ASP A 105 15.16 -10.61 -0.70
N ARG A 106 14.90 -9.90 0.41
CA ARG A 106 15.77 -8.85 0.96
C ARG A 106 16.52 -9.28 2.21
N GLY A 107 16.18 -10.45 2.77
CA GLY A 107 16.71 -10.91 4.05
C GLY A 107 16.18 -10.11 5.24
N PRO A 108 16.96 -9.99 6.33
CA PRO A 108 16.53 -9.30 7.54
C PRO A 108 16.20 -7.83 7.28
N GLN A 109 15.01 -7.39 7.74
CA GLN A 109 14.52 -6.02 7.60
C GLN A 109 14.20 -5.45 8.97
N THR A 110 14.77 -4.29 9.29
CA THR A 110 14.36 -3.50 10.45
C THR A 110 13.02 -2.82 10.17
N VAL A 111 12.37 -2.29 11.20
CA VAL A 111 11.16 -1.49 11.02
C VAL A 111 11.43 -0.28 10.13
N THR A 112 12.60 0.36 10.26
CA THR A 112 13.00 1.47 9.40
C THR A 112 13.09 1.06 7.92
N ASP A 113 13.63 -0.12 7.64
CA ASP A 113 13.69 -0.65 6.28
C ASP A 113 12.29 -0.86 5.70
N VAL A 114 11.37 -1.42 6.48
CA VAL A 114 9.97 -1.61 6.10
C VAL A 114 9.29 -0.27 5.81
N VAL A 115 9.45 0.72 6.68
CA VAL A 115 8.87 2.06 6.52
C VAL A 115 9.36 2.70 5.22
N ARG A 116 10.66 2.64 4.95
CA ARG A 116 11.23 3.18 3.70
C ARG A 116 10.64 2.50 2.46
N THR A 117 10.53 1.19 2.48
CA THR A 117 9.98 0.43 1.35
C THR A 117 8.50 0.76 1.13
N ASN A 118 7.70 0.80 2.19
CA ASN A 118 6.27 1.11 2.09
C ASN A 118 6.05 2.56 1.63
N ALA A 119 6.82 3.51 2.12
CA ALA A 119 6.74 4.90 1.70
C ALA A 119 7.15 5.06 0.23
N HIS A 120 8.24 4.43 -0.19
CA HIS A 120 8.70 4.44 -1.59
C HIS A 120 7.62 3.91 -2.52
N ASP A 121 7.03 2.77 -2.19
CA ASP A 121 5.96 2.15 -2.97
C ASP A 121 4.74 3.09 -3.09
N ALA A 122 4.33 3.70 -1.98
CA ALA A 122 3.20 4.62 -1.99
C ALA A 122 3.44 5.86 -2.84
N PHE A 123 4.64 6.46 -2.79
CA PHE A 123 4.99 7.59 -3.64
C PHE A 123 5.09 7.19 -5.12
N HIS A 124 5.66 6.03 -5.40
CA HIS A 124 5.75 5.51 -6.76
C HIS A 124 4.37 5.33 -7.39
N HIS A 125 3.43 4.74 -6.67
CA HIS A 125 2.07 4.53 -7.18
C HIS A 125 1.25 5.83 -7.25
N GLU A 126 1.51 6.82 -6.42
CA GLU A 126 0.93 8.14 -6.64
C GLU A 126 1.37 8.73 -7.98
N TRP A 127 2.64 8.54 -8.33
CA TRP A 127 3.14 8.96 -9.64
C TRP A 127 2.48 8.17 -10.78
N ASP A 128 2.28 6.85 -10.62
CA ASP A 128 1.53 6.03 -11.59
C ASP A 128 0.10 6.55 -11.79
N ILE A 129 -0.57 6.91 -10.70
CA ILE A 129 -1.92 7.50 -10.76
C ILE A 129 -1.89 8.80 -11.55
N ARG A 130 -0.95 9.70 -11.26
CA ARG A 130 -0.86 10.99 -11.95
C ARG A 130 -0.63 10.84 -13.45
N ARG A 131 0.23 9.94 -13.87
CA ARG A 131 0.49 9.70 -15.29
C ARG A 131 -0.61 8.90 -16.00
N SER A 132 -1.59 8.39 -15.28
CA SER A 132 -2.80 7.80 -15.86
C SER A 132 -3.73 8.86 -16.47
N PHE A 133 -3.48 10.14 -16.19
CA PHE A 133 -4.26 11.25 -16.68
C PHE A 133 -3.43 12.07 -17.68
N PRO A 134 -3.71 11.97 -18.98
CA PRO A 134 -3.02 12.83 -19.95
C PRO A 134 -3.39 14.30 -19.70
N ASP A 135 -2.42 15.15 -19.75
CA ASP A 135 -2.56 16.62 -19.72
C ASP A 135 -3.36 17.16 -18.53
N ALA A 136 -2.83 16.92 -17.40
CA ALA A 136 -3.34 17.59 -16.21
C ALA A 136 -2.78 18.99 -16.09
#